data_712a5d0cc7ef398c144379ff71844643
#
_entry.id   712a5d0cc7ef398c144379ff71844643
#
_cell.length_a   1.000
_cell.length_b   1.000
_cell.length_c   1.000
_cell.angle_alpha   90.00
_cell.angle_beta   90.00
_cell.angle_gamma   90.00
#
_symmetry.space_group_name_H-M   'P 1'
#
loop_
_entity.id
_entity.type
_entity.pdbx_description
1 polymer ?
#
loop_
_entity_poly.entity_id
_entity_poly.type
_entity_poly.pdbx_seq_one_letter_code
_entity_poly.pdbx_strand_id
1 'polypeptide(L)'
;MSRCLRSHAPDAARPSRRSRRFLWPCARKFASPPSKWALEWEGTSSLLNEIYQSLDPIAFSVGPFSVRWYGIAYVLGFICAALVLMSTAKRWRVRVDSDVLITIMLCVVVGVIVGGRLGYVLFYGDGYYLQHPADIFALSKGGMSFHGGLIGALLSGIVAAHFTHIPYLTLADLGCIGAPIGLFFGRCANFVNGELWGAPTDVAWGVVFGGQAGMMPRHPSQLYEAVLEGIVIFLVLFALSRKRPPRARGTFLGVFLIMYGCFRFAIEFVREPDVQLGYLWGGWLTMGQVLSTPLIAVGIGVLLYALIAKKSQQGLP
;
A
#
# COMPACT_ATOMS: atom_id res chain seq x y z
N MET A 1 -63.74 25.24 -42.47
CA MET A 1 -64.37 25.97 -41.35
C MET A 1 -63.60 25.76 -40.12
N SER A 2 -62.91 26.82 -39.68
CA SER A 2 -62.82 27.45 -38.34
C SER A 2 -62.17 26.61 -37.24
N ARG A 3 -61.32 27.06 -36.42
CA ARG A 3 -60.73 28.37 -36.03
C ARG A 3 -59.53 28.13 -35.14
N CYS A 4 -58.52 28.96 -35.32
CA CYS A 4 -57.43 29.18 -34.33
C CYS A 4 -57.93 29.42 -32.90
N LEU A 5 -57.22 28.88 -31.92
CA LEU A 5 -57.09 29.52 -30.61
C LEU A 5 -55.64 29.46 -30.17
N ARG A 6 -55.04 30.66 -30.11
CA ARG A 6 -53.76 30.93 -29.45
C ARG A 6 -54.02 30.92 -27.94
N SER A 7 -53.20 30.24 -27.16
CA SER A 7 -53.09 30.47 -25.72
C SER A 7 -51.67 30.93 -25.39
N HIS A 8 -51.61 32.08 -24.75
CA HIS A 8 -50.42 32.77 -24.25
C HIS A 8 -49.65 31.92 -23.22
N ALA A 9 -48.34 31.81 -23.40
CA ALA A 9 -47.42 31.42 -22.35
C ALA A 9 -46.83 32.68 -21.67
N PRO A 10 -46.71 32.75 -20.35
CA PRO A 10 -46.13 33.89 -19.67
C PRO A 10 -44.60 33.85 -19.70
N ASP A 11 -44.03 35.02 -19.76
CA ASP A 11 -42.61 35.35 -19.71
C ASP A 11 -41.87 34.65 -18.54
N ALA A 12 -40.88 33.81 -18.87
CA ALA A 12 -39.93 33.31 -17.94
C ALA A 12 -38.77 34.29 -17.82
N ALA A 13 -38.59 34.82 -16.62
CA ALA A 13 -37.58 35.78 -16.21
C ALA A 13 -36.16 35.35 -16.59
N ARG A 14 -35.37 36.27 -17.13
CA ARG A 14 -33.92 36.14 -17.40
C ARG A 14 -33.19 35.96 -16.08
N PRO A 15 -32.31 34.94 -15.90
CA PRO A 15 -31.45 34.88 -14.76
C PRO A 15 -30.30 35.89 -14.89
N SER A 16 -30.04 36.61 -13.80
CA SER A 16 -29.05 37.63 -13.64
C SER A 16 -27.63 37.10 -13.89
N ARG A 17 -26.83 37.88 -14.64
CA ARG A 17 -25.37 37.75 -14.78
C ARG A 17 -24.68 37.95 -13.42
N ARG A 18 -24.38 36.88 -12.70
CA ARG A 18 -23.31 36.83 -11.66
C ARG A 18 -23.16 35.39 -11.14
N SER A 19 -22.73 34.47 -11.97
CA SER A 19 -21.96 33.31 -11.50
C SER A 19 -20.64 33.30 -12.26
N ARG A 20 -19.63 33.90 -11.64
CA ARG A 20 -18.24 33.74 -12.08
C ARG A 20 -17.93 32.26 -11.94
N ARG A 21 -17.91 31.55 -13.07
CA ARG A 21 -17.29 30.23 -13.15
C ARG A 21 -15.83 30.38 -12.73
N PHE A 22 -15.49 29.87 -11.58
CA PHE A 22 -14.11 29.58 -11.21
C PHE A 22 -13.63 28.48 -12.16
N LEU A 23 -13.11 28.91 -13.31
CA LEU A 23 -12.35 28.05 -14.21
C LEU A 23 -10.97 27.86 -13.57
N TRP A 24 -10.71 26.65 -13.12
CA TRP A 24 -9.41 26.23 -12.67
C TRP A 24 -8.35 26.50 -13.75
N PRO A 25 -7.22 27.18 -13.44
CA PRO A 25 -6.19 27.47 -14.46
C PRO A 25 -5.40 26.23 -14.90
N CYS A 26 -5.67 25.04 -14.37
CA CYS A 26 -4.93 23.83 -14.70
C CYS A 26 -5.34 23.07 -15.97
N ALA A 27 -6.43 23.46 -16.64
CA ALA A 27 -6.90 22.74 -17.84
C ALA A 27 -6.15 23.11 -19.13
N ARG A 28 -5.10 23.94 -19.08
CA ARG A 28 -4.43 24.44 -20.29
C ARG A 28 -2.98 24.01 -20.49
N LYS A 29 -2.52 22.92 -19.82
CA LYS A 29 -1.16 22.35 -20.05
C LYS A 29 -1.12 20.87 -20.40
N PHE A 30 -2.24 20.22 -20.57
CA PHE A 30 -2.25 18.93 -21.28
C PHE A 30 -2.58 19.19 -22.75
N ALA A 31 -1.66 19.85 -23.44
CA ALA A 31 -1.61 19.76 -24.89
C ALA A 31 -1.45 18.26 -25.22
N SER A 32 -2.24 17.79 -26.19
CA SER A 32 -2.04 16.47 -26.81
C SER A 32 -0.54 16.28 -27.03
N PRO A 33 0.03 15.11 -26.73
CA PRO A 33 1.46 14.87 -26.95
C PRO A 33 1.77 15.23 -28.40
N PRO A 34 2.87 15.92 -28.69
CA PRO A 34 3.24 16.25 -30.06
C PRO A 34 3.32 14.93 -30.82
N SER A 35 2.82 14.93 -32.05
CA SER A 35 2.71 13.78 -32.94
C SER A 35 4.01 12.97 -33.17
N LYS A 36 5.14 13.51 -32.77
CA LYS A 36 6.45 12.82 -32.76
C LYS A 36 6.52 11.65 -31.74
N TRP A 37 5.87 11.75 -30.60
CA TRP A 37 5.93 10.71 -29.56
C TRP A 37 5.16 9.43 -29.95
N ALA A 38 4.08 9.58 -30.71
CA ALA A 38 3.31 8.43 -31.19
C ALA A 38 4.04 7.63 -32.27
N LEU A 39 4.94 8.26 -33.02
CA LEU A 39 5.66 7.61 -34.14
C LEU A 39 7.00 6.97 -33.70
N GLU A 40 7.63 7.43 -32.59
CA GLU A 40 8.87 6.85 -32.10
C GLU A 40 8.67 5.59 -31.24
N TRP A 41 7.46 5.37 -30.69
CA TRP A 41 7.15 4.22 -29.85
C TRP A 41 6.70 2.96 -30.59
N GLU A 42 6.36 3.06 -31.87
CA GLU A 42 6.05 1.88 -32.70
C GLU A 42 7.26 0.96 -32.94
N GLY A 43 8.48 1.35 -32.50
CA GLY A 43 9.73 0.61 -32.77
C GLY A 43 10.42 -0.05 -31.58
N THR A 44 10.08 0.25 -30.32
CA THR A 44 10.78 -0.31 -29.14
C THR A 44 9.83 -0.61 -28.00
N SER A 45 9.02 -1.65 -28.13
CA SER A 45 8.35 -2.20 -26.94
C SER A 45 9.43 -2.78 -26.02
N SER A 46 9.54 -2.27 -24.79
CA SER A 46 10.45 -2.88 -23.81
C SER A 46 9.98 -4.31 -23.52
N LEU A 47 10.91 -5.24 -23.32
CA LEU A 47 10.58 -6.61 -22.91
C LEU A 47 9.60 -6.63 -21.71
N LEU A 48 9.78 -5.69 -20.76
CA LEU A 48 8.90 -5.56 -19.60
C LEU A 48 7.48 -5.14 -20.00
N ASN A 49 7.35 -4.26 -20.99
CA ASN A 49 6.04 -3.87 -21.50
C ASN A 49 5.36 -5.05 -22.23
N GLU A 50 6.07 -5.82 -23.02
CA GLU A 50 5.53 -7.02 -23.69
C GLU A 50 5.06 -8.06 -22.65
N ILE A 51 5.86 -8.30 -21.61
CA ILE A 51 5.45 -9.17 -20.49
C ILE A 51 4.17 -8.63 -19.85
N TYR A 52 4.11 -7.33 -19.53
CA TYR A 52 2.93 -6.74 -18.89
C TYR A 52 1.67 -6.90 -19.76
N GLN A 53 1.75 -6.63 -21.06
CA GLN A 53 0.61 -6.76 -21.98
C GLN A 53 0.11 -8.21 -22.13
N SER A 54 0.93 -9.21 -21.81
CA SER A 54 0.56 -10.62 -21.81
C SER A 54 -0.08 -11.10 -20.51
N LEU A 55 -0.07 -10.27 -19.43
CA LEU A 55 -0.59 -10.65 -18.12
C LEU A 55 -2.10 -10.48 -18.06
N ASP A 56 -2.78 -11.49 -17.51
CA ASP A 56 -4.19 -11.41 -17.11
C ASP A 56 -4.26 -11.31 -15.58
N PRO A 57 -4.96 -10.31 -15.00
CA PRO A 57 -5.19 -10.23 -13.56
C PRO A 57 -5.93 -11.44 -12.96
N ILE A 58 -6.65 -12.21 -13.80
CA ILE A 58 -7.34 -13.45 -13.41
C ILE A 58 -6.39 -14.62 -13.61
N ALA A 59 -6.04 -15.31 -12.52
CA ALA A 59 -5.18 -16.50 -12.59
C ALA A 59 -5.92 -17.69 -13.22
N PHE A 60 -7.16 -17.93 -12.77
CA PHE A 60 -8.05 -18.95 -13.32
C PHE A 60 -9.48 -18.71 -12.84
N SER A 61 -10.45 -19.32 -13.55
CA SER A 61 -11.87 -19.27 -13.18
C SER A 61 -12.43 -20.69 -13.02
N VAL A 62 -13.24 -20.87 -11.97
CA VAL A 62 -13.96 -22.12 -11.69
C VAL A 62 -15.45 -21.81 -11.61
N GLY A 63 -16.17 -22.09 -12.67
CA GLY A 63 -17.57 -21.69 -12.80
C GLY A 63 -17.76 -20.16 -12.69
N PRO A 64 -18.61 -19.67 -11.79
CA PRO A 64 -18.84 -18.23 -11.60
C PRO A 64 -17.74 -17.53 -10.78
N PHE A 65 -16.80 -18.27 -10.21
CA PHE A 65 -15.74 -17.74 -9.33
C PHE A 65 -14.45 -17.53 -10.09
N SER A 66 -13.95 -16.29 -10.11
CA SER A 66 -12.65 -15.93 -10.68
C SER A 66 -11.64 -15.71 -9.57
N VAL A 67 -10.55 -16.49 -9.59
CA VAL A 67 -9.41 -16.35 -8.69
C VAL A 67 -8.41 -15.40 -9.32
N ARG A 68 -8.11 -14.31 -8.61
CA ARG A 68 -7.16 -13.29 -9.05
C ARG A 68 -5.78 -13.53 -8.48
N TRP A 69 -4.74 -13.18 -9.23
CA TRP A 69 -3.36 -13.23 -8.76
C TRP A 69 -3.15 -12.49 -7.44
N TYR A 70 -3.93 -11.43 -7.19
CA TYR A 70 -3.89 -10.66 -5.95
C TYR A 70 -4.19 -11.53 -4.71
N GLY A 71 -5.23 -12.37 -4.78
CA GLY A 71 -5.55 -13.32 -3.70
C GLY A 71 -4.47 -14.36 -3.49
N ILE A 72 -3.92 -14.93 -4.60
CA ILE A 72 -2.83 -15.90 -4.54
C ILE A 72 -1.58 -15.28 -3.92
N ALA A 73 -1.23 -14.06 -4.31
CA ALA A 73 -0.08 -13.33 -3.79
C ALA A 73 -0.17 -13.12 -2.28
N TYR A 74 -1.34 -12.76 -1.75
CA TYR A 74 -1.54 -12.65 -0.30
C TYR A 74 -1.35 -13.98 0.41
N VAL A 75 -1.97 -15.05 -0.08
CA VAL A 75 -1.85 -16.40 0.53
C VAL A 75 -0.37 -16.83 0.53
N LEU A 76 0.33 -16.70 -0.59
CA LEU A 76 1.76 -17.02 -0.66
C LEU A 76 2.59 -16.14 0.27
N GLY A 77 2.31 -14.84 0.32
CA GLY A 77 2.96 -13.91 1.24
C GLY A 77 2.82 -14.32 2.70
N PHE A 78 1.60 -14.67 3.12
CA PHE A 78 1.34 -15.13 4.49
C PHE A 78 2.03 -16.46 4.80
N ILE A 79 1.96 -17.44 3.90
CA ILE A 79 2.62 -18.74 4.10
C ILE A 79 4.13 -18.56 4.22
N CYS A 80 4.75 -17.84 3.29
CA CYS A 80 6.21 -17.62 3.31
C CYS A 80 6.63 -16.81 4.54
N ALA A 81 5.90 -15.76 4.92
CA ALA A 81 6.17 -14.98 6.13
C ALA A 81 6.07 -15.84 7.40
N ALA A 82 5.05 -16.70 7.50
CA ALA A 82 4.87 -17.63 8.62
C ALA A 82 6.04 -18.63 8.73
N LEU A 83 6.47 -19.21 7.61
CA LEU A 83 7.61 -20.14 7.57
C LEU A 83 8.92 -19.45 8.02
N VAL A 84 9.16 -18.23 7.58
CA VAL A 84 10.32 -17.44 7.99
C VAL A 84 10.24 -17.07 9.48
N LEU A 85 9.06 -16.67 9.97
CA LEU A 85 8.82 -16.37 11.37
C LEU A 85 9.13 -17.60 12.25
N MET A 86 8.54 -18.76 11.94
CA MET A 86 8.76 -19.99 12.68
C MET A 86 10.22 -20.43 12.67
N SER A 87 10.88 -20.38 11.52
CA SER A 87 12.31 -20.70 11.37
C SER A 87 13.19 -19.78 12.22
N THR A 88 12.87 -18.48 12.25
CA THR A 88 13.61 -17.48 13.00
C THR A 88 13.36 -17.61 14.51
N ALA A 89 12.09 -17.80 14.92
CA ALA A 89 11.71 -18.04 16.31
C ALA A 89 12.45 -19.27 16.89
N LYS A 90 12.45 -20.40 16.15
CA LYS A 90 13.21 -21.61 16.53
C LYS A 90 14.69 -21.32 16.70
N ARG A 91 15.29 -20.52 15.81
CA ARG A 91 16.70 -20.11 15.89
C ARG A 91 17.00 -19.25 17.12
N TRP A 92 16.08 -18.35 17.47
CA TRP A 92 16.18 -17.47 18.62
C TRP A 92 15.79 -18.16 19.94
N ARG A 93 15.32 -19.42 19.88
CA ARG A 93 14.80 -20.18 21.02
C ARG A 93 13.58 -19.50 21.66
N VAL A 94 12.77 -18.81 20.85
CA VAL A 94 11.46 -18.29 21.24
C VAL A 94 10.45 -19.41 20.93
N ARG A 95 9.62 -19.77 21.90
CA ARG A 95 8.59 -20.80 21.72
C ARG A 95 7.44 -20.22 20.91
N VAL A 96 7.35 -20.60 19.65
CA VAL A 96 6.24 -20.31 18.76
C VAL A 96 5.80 -21.64 18.16
N ASP A 97 4.84 -22.26 18.83
CA ASP A 97 4.12 -23.43 18.31
C ASP A 97 2.98 -23.01 17.36
N SER A 98 2.21 -23.97 16.88
CA SER A 98 1.11 -23.72 15.96
C SER A 98 0.02 -22.85 16.58
N ASP A 99 -0.29 -23.02 17.85
CA ASP A 99 -1.36 -22.29 18.55
C ASP A 99 -0.96 -20.84 18.76
N VAL A 100 0.30 -20.60 19.16
CA VAL A 100 0.87 -19.25 19.27
C VAL A 100 0.89 -18.56 17.90
N LEU A 101 1.31 -19.27 16.83
CA LEU A 101 1.31 -18.73 15.48
C LEU A 101 -0.10 -18.33 15.02
N ILE A 102 -1.08 -19.22 15.21
CA ILE A 102 -2.48 -18.95 14.87
C ILE A 102 -2.99 -17.76 15.67
N THR A 103 -2.70 -17.67 16.96
CA THR A 103 -3.07 -16.54 17.81
C THR A 103 -2.51 -15.21 17.27
N ILE A 104 -1.21 -15.18 16.92
CA ILE A 104 -0.58 -13.99 16.33
C ILE A 104 -1.27 -13.60 15.02
N MET A 105 -1.47 -14.57 14.12
CA MET A 105 -2.09 -14.33 12.83
C MET A 105 -3.53 -13.84 12.96
N LEU A 106 -4.34 -14.43 13.83
CA LEU A 106 -5.71 -13.99 14.09
C LEU A 106 -5.74 -12.58 14.67
N CYS A 107 -4.88 -12.26 15.65
CA CYS A 107 -4.79 -10.91 16.19
C CYS A 107 -4.47 -9.90 15.09
N VAL A 108 -3.48 -10.17 14.23
CA VAL A 108 -3.06 -9.27 13.15
C VAL A 108 -4.18 -9.10 12.11
N VAL A 109 -4.79 -10.19 11.65
CA VAL A 109 -5.88 -10.15 10.65
C VAL A 109 -7.07 -9.34 11.19
N VAL A 110 -7.52 -9.64 12.41
CA VAL A 110 -8.61 -8.91 13.06
C VAL A 110 -8.23 -7.44 13.24
N GLY A 111 -7.01 -7.16 13.72
CA GLY A 111 -6.53 -5.80 13.92
C GLY A 111 -6.50 -4.99 12.62
N VAL A 112 -6.01 -5.57 11.52
CA VAL A 112 -5.99 -4.93 10.19
C VAL A 112 -7.41 -4.64 9.69
N ILE A 113 -8.32 -5.61 9.80
CA ILE A 113 -9.71 -5.44 9.34
C ILE A 113 -10.42 -4.39 10.16
N VAL A 114 -10.40 -4.51 11.48
CA VAL A 114 -11.08 -3.57 12.40
C VAL A 114 -10.47 -2.19 12.28
N GLY A 115 -9.14 -2.09 12.34
CA GLY A 115 -8.44 -0.80 12.22
C GLY A 115 -8.67 -0.15 10.85
N GLY A 116 -8.59 -0.92 9.76
CA GLY A 116 -8.84 -0.43 8.41
C GLY A 116 -10.27 0.10 8.25
N ARG A 117 -11.24 -0.62 8.79
CA ARG A 117 -12.65 -0.21 8.73
C ARG A 117 -12.93 1.02 9.60
N LEU A 118 -12.48 1.01 10.85
CA LEU A 118 -12.66 2.16 11.75
C LEU A 118 -11.94 3.40 11.22
N GLY A 119 -10.71 3.26 10.70
CA GLY A 119 -10.00 4.36 10.07
C GLY A 119 -10.75 4.93 8.86
N TYR A 120 -11.40 4.10 8.04
CA TYR A 120 -12.23 4.57 6.95
C TYR A 120 -13.47 5.32 7.45
N VAL A 121 -14.20 4.75 8.41
CA VAL A 121 -15.40 5.34 9.00
C VAL A 121 -15.11 6.73 9.62
N LEU A 122 -13.97 6.86 10.31
CA LEU A 122 -13.61 8.09 11.01
C LEU A 122 -13.10 9.19 10.08
N PHE A 123 -12.31 8.85 9.06
CA PHE A 123 -11.60 9.85 8.24
C PHE A 123 -12.21 10.08 6.86
N TYR A 124 -13.06 9.15 6.37
CA TYR A 124 -13.64 9.23 5.02
C TYR A 124 -15.17 9.13 5.02
N GLY A 125 -15.78 9.04 6.20
CA GLY A 125 -17.21 8.81 6.33
C GLY A 125 -18.09 10.06 6.27
N ASP A 126 -17.53 11.27 6.38
CA ASP A 126 -18.23 12.58 6.32
C ASP A 126 -19.58 12.60 7.08
N GLY A 127 -19.62 11.91 8.24
CA GLY A 127 -20.83 11.82 9.07
C GLY A 127 -21.87 10.79 8.60
N TYR A 128 -21.70 10.14 7.45
CA TYR A 128 -22.64 9.14 6.94
C TYR A 128 -22.91 8.01 7.95
N TYR A 129 -21.85 7.50 8.58
CA TYR A 129 -21.94 6.38 9.51
C TYR A 129 -22.60 6.72 10.86
N LEU A 130 -22.73 8.01 11.20
CA LEU A 130 -23.51 8.44 12.36
C LEU A 130 -25.00 8.24 12.12
N GLN A 131 -25.44 8.37 10.87
CA GLN A 131 -26.84 8.17 10.48
C GLN A 131 -27.13 6.70 10.09
N HIS A 132 -26.09 5.95 9.68
CA HIS A 132 -26.20 4.57 9.23
C HIS A 132 -25.20 3.65 9.96
N PRO A 133 -25.32 3.46 11.30
CA PRO A 133 -24.31 2.73 12.09
C PRO A 133 -24.18 1.24 11.69
N ALA A 134 -25.23 0.62 11.17
CA ALA A 134 -25.16 -0.75 10.68
C ALA A 134 -24.19 -0.92 9.50
N ASP A 135 -24.01 0.12 8.68
CA ASP A 135 -23.10 0.09 7.54
C ASP A 135 -21.63 0.07 7.95
N ILE A 136 -21.29 0.35 9.20
CA ILE A 136 -19.93 0.17 9.75
C ILE A 136 -19.47 -1.29 9.56
N PHE A 137 -20.36 -2.25 9.70
CA PHE A 137 -20.07 -3.69 9.59
C PHE A 137 -20.16 -4.23 8.16
N ALA A 138 -20.62 -3.42 7.21
CA ALA A 138 -20.80 -3.83 5.82
C ALA A 138 -19.47 -3.81 5.04
N LEU A 139 -18.54 -4.72 5.38
CA LEU A 139 -17.22 -4.84 4.75
C LEU A 139 -17.31 -5.13 3.24
N SER A 140 -18.36 -5.83 2.80
CA SER A 140 -18.61 -6.15 1.38
C SER A 140 -18.85 -4.92 0.50
N LYS A 141 -19.25 -3.78 1.08
CA LYS A 141 -19.42 -2.50 0.38
C LYS A 141 -18.09 -1.77 0.14
N GLY A 142 -16.96 -2.37 0.57
CA GLY A 142 -15.65 -1.73 0.49
C GLY A 142 -15.44 -0.68 1.60
N GLY A 143 -14.47 0.19 1.41
CA GLY A 143 -14.11 1.25 2.37
C GLY A 143 -13.19 0.77 3.50
N MET A 144 -11.89 0.71 3.17
CA MET A 144 -10.81 0.36 4.10
C MET A 144 -9.73 1.44 4.05
N SER A 145 -9.28 1.90 5.21
CA SER A 145 -8.17 2.83 5.33
C SER A 145 -6.86 2.08 5.54
N PHE A 146 -5.88 2.33 4.69
CA PHE A 146 -4.54 1.76 4.87
C PHE A 146 -3.92 2.15 6.22
N HIS A 147 -3.98 3.43 6.58
CA HIS A 147 -3.44 3.92 7.85
C HIS A 147 -4.17 3.30 9.06
N GLY A 148 -5.49 3.19 8.97
CA GLY A 148 -6.29 2.49 9.97
C GLY A 148 -5.86 1.03 10.13
N GLY A 149 -5.66 0.32 9.03
CA GLY A 149 -5.18 -1.06 9.03
C GLY A 149 -3.78 -1.20 9.65
N LEU A 150 -2.87 -0.29 9.32
CA LEU A 150 -1.51 -0.27 9.92
C LEU A 150 -1.55 -0.05 11.43
N ILE A 151 -2.32 0.92 11.90
CA ILE A 151 -2.52 1.18 13.33
C ILE A 151 -3.14 -0.05 14.01
N GLY A 152 -4.15 -0.65 13.38
CA GLY A 152 -4.78 -1.88 13.86
C GLY A 152 -3.80 -3.04 13.98
N ALA A 153 -2.91 -3.23 13.01
CA ALA A 153 -1.85 -4.23 13.06
C ALA A 153 -0.87 -3.98 14.22
N LEU A 154 -0.46 -2.73 14.45
CA LEU A 154 0.42 -2.38 15.55
C LEU A 154 -0.23 -2.62 16.92
N LEU A 155 -1.48 -2.21 17.08
CA LEU A 155 -2.24 -2.43 18.32
C LEU A 155 -2.52 -3.91 18.56
N SER A 156 -2.82 -4.68 17.51
CA SER A 156 -3.02 -6.11 17.64
C SER A 156 -1.77 -6.86 18.08
N GLY A 157 -0.58 -6.33 17.77
CA GLY A 157 0.68 -6.85 18.29
C GLY A 157 0.78 -6.78 19.82
N ILE A 158 0.18 -5.74 20.46
CA ILE A 158 0.09 -5.63 21.93
C ILE A 158 -0.84 -6.73 22.48
N VAL A 159 -1.98 -6.93 21.82
CA VAL A 159 -2.94 -7.98 22.18
C VAL A 159 -2.31 -9.37 22.03
N ALA A 160 -1.62 -9.61 20.91
CA ALA A 160 -0.90 -10.86 20.69
C ALA A 160 0.19 -11.09 21.74
N ALA A 161 0.93 -10.05 22.13
CA ALA A 161 1.95 -10.14 23.18
C ALA A 161 1.34 -10.53 24.54
N HIS A 162 0.15 -10.04 24.84
CA HIS A 162 -0.57 -10.38 26.06
C HIS A 162 -0.99 -11.88 26.08
N PHE A 163 -1.58 -12.36 25.00
CA PHE A 163 -2.04 -13.76 24.93
C PHE A 163 -0.90 -14.78 24.80
N THR A 164 0.17 -14.43 24.09
CA THR A 164 1.29 -15.35 23.86
C THR A 164 2.38 -15.26 24.91
N HIS A 165 2.32 -14.26 25.80
CA HIS A 165 3.38 -13.93 26.76
C HIS A 165 4.76 -13.65 26.13
N ILE A 166 4.80 -13.44 24.80
CA ILE A 166 6.01 -13.04 24.09
C ILE A 166 6.09 -11.52 24.08
N PRO A 167 7.20 -10.90 24.48
CA PRO A 167 7.31 -9.45 24.50
C PRO A 167 7.02 -8.81 23.16
N TYR A 168 6.28 -7.70 23.17
CA TYR A 168 5.85 -6.97 21.97
C TYR A 168 6.99 -6.71 20.97
N LEU A 169 8.15 -6.21 21.45
CA LEU A 169 9.28 -5.94 20.57
C LEU A 169 9.86 -7.21 19.93
N THR A 170 9.74 -8.37 20.57
CA THR A 170 10.14 -9.65 19.97
C THR A 170 9.17 -10.06 18.86
N LEU A 171 7.86 -9.91 19.09
CA LEU A 171 6.84 -10.16 18.07
C LEU A 171 7.00 -9.20 16.89
N ALA A 172 7.23 -7.91 17.17
CA ALA A 172 7.46 -6.90 16.14
C ALA A 172 8.73 -7.22 15.31
N ASP A 173 9.83 -7.61 15.97
CA ASP A 173 11.06 -8.03 15.29
C ASP A 173 10.82 -9.25 14.37
N LEU A 174 10.13 -10.27 14.86
CA LEU A 174 9.78 -11.46 14.06
C LEU A 174 8.86 -11.08 12.88
N GLY A 175 7.87 -10.22 13.12
CA GLY A 175 6.96 -9.71 12.11
C GLY A 175 7.70 -8.91 11.02
N CYS A 176 8.63 -8.03 11.42
CA CYS A 176 9.41 -7.21 10.49
C CYS A 176 10.33 -8.04 9.58
N ILE A 177 10.76 -9.25 9.99
CA ILE A 177 11.53 -10.13 9.11
C ILE A 177 10.63 -10.77 8.04
N GLY A 178 9.37 -11.05 8.38
CA GLY A 178 8.40 -11.63 7.46
C GLY A 178 7.66 -10.61 6.57
N ALA A 179 7.41 -9.41 7.09
CA ALA A 179 6.63 -8.37 6.40
C ALA A 179 7.12 -8.02 4.97
N PRO A 180 8.43 -7.91 4.70
CA PRO A 180 8.93 -7.63 3.35
C PRO A 180 8.49 -8.67 2.31
N ILE A 181 8.29 -9.93 2.71
CA ILE A 181 7.79 -10.98 1.81
C ILE A 181 6.37 -10.65 1.35
N GLY A 182 5.52 -10.21 2.28
CA GLY A 182 4.17 -9.75 1.96
C GLY A 182 4.17 -8.51 1.06
N LEU A 183 5.08 -7.56 1.32
CA LEU A 183 5.28 -6.39 0.47
C LEU A 183 5.68 -6.80 -0.95
N PHE A 184 6.65 -7.69 -1.10
CA PHE A 184 7.06 -8.20 -2.41
C PHE A 184 5.89 -8.77 -3.22
N PHE A 185 5.17 -9.74 -2.66
CA PHE A 185 4.04 -10.36 -3.35
C PHE A 185 2.90 -9.37 -3.63
N GLY A 186 2.61 -8.47 -2.68
CA GLY A 186 1.61 -7.42 -2.85
C GLY A 186 1.95 -6.47 -3.99
N ARG A 187 3.23 -6.05 -4.11
CA ARG A 187 3.67 -5.16 -5.19
C ARG A 187 3.69 -5.85 -6.56
N CYS A 188 4.09 -7.12 -6.61
CA CYS A 188 3.96 -7.91 -7.83
C CYS A 188 2.48 -8.01 -8.27
N ALA A 189 1.57 -8.22 -7.33
CA ALA A 189 0.15 -8.25 -7.63
C ALA A 189 -0.39 -6.89 -8.10
N ASN A 190 0.05 -5.78 -7.51
CA ASN A 190 -0.29 -4.43 -8.00
C ASN A 190 0.19 -4.22 -9.44
N PHE A 191 1.39 -4.71 -9.78
CA PHE A 191 1.89 -4.65 -11.15
C PHE A 191 0.99 -5.43 -12.11
N VAL A 192 0.65 -6.67 -11.78
CA VAL A 192 -0.25 -7.51 -12.62
C VAL A 192 -1.64 -6.87 -12.79
N ASN A 193 -2.16 -6.22 -11.74
CA ASN A 193 -3.45 -5.52 -11.79
C ASN A 193 -3.38 -4.16 -12.54
N GLY A 194 -2.19 -3.65 -12.86
CA GLY A 194 -2.03 -2.34 -13.49
C GLY A 194 -2.44 -1.18 -12.59
N GLU A 195 -2.16 -1.25 -11.29
CA GLU A 195 -2.49 -0.23 -10.31
C GLU A 195 -1.26 0.32 -9.59
N LEU A 196 -1.35 1.53 -9.03
CA LEU A 196 -0.26 2.18 -8.29
C LEU A 196 1.01 2.41 -9.13
N TRP A 197 0.85 2.72 -10.41
CA TRP A 197 1.93 3.02 -11.35
C TRP A 197 2.71 4.28 -10.99
N GLY A 198 3.88 4.41 -11.59
CA GLY A 198 4.73 5.58 -11.42
C GLY A 198 4.39 6.74 -12.37
N ALA A 199 5.17 7.81 -12.25
CA ALA A 199 5.10 8.97 -13.13
C ALA A 199 5.43 8.60 -14.59
N PRO A 200 4.98 9.38 -15.58
CA PRO A 200 5.40 9.25 -16.98
C PRO A 200 6.93 9.27 -17.10
N THR A 201 7.47 8.45 -18.03
CA THR A 201 8.92 8.30 -18.16
C THR A 201 9.33 7.91 -19.56
N ASP A 202 10.59 8.24 -19.91
CA ASP A 202 11.24 7.85 -21.16
C ASP A 202 12.29 6.73 -20.98
N VAL A 203 12.34 6.10 -19.79
CA VAL A 203 13.30 5.01 -19.55
C VAL A 203 12.98 3.79 -20.43
N ALA A 204 14.00 3.08 -20.84
CA ALA A 204 13.88 1.93 -21.75
C ALA A 204 12.99 0.79 -21.24
N TRP A 205 12.73 0.73 -19.92
CA TRP A 205 11.86 -0.27 -19.28
C TRP A 205 10.52 0.30 -18.83
N GLY A 206 10.12 1.47 -19.34
CA GLY A 206 8.80 2.04 -19.11
C GLY A 206 7.69 1.08 -19.57
N VAL A 207 6.54 1.13 -18.88
CA VAL A 207 5.39 0.25 -19.13
C VAL A 207 4.15 1.09 -19.42
N VAL A 208 3.42 0.73 -20.46
CA VAL A 208 2.11 1.31 -20.80
C VAL A 208 1.02 0.51 -20.10
N PHE A 209 0.49 1.05 -19.00
CA PHE A 209 -0.52 0.35 -18.20
C PHE A 209 -1.93 0.43 -18.81
N GLY A 210 -2.20 1.41 -19.64
CA GLY A 210 -3.53 1.61 -20.22
C GLY A 210 -4.59 2.06 -19.20
N GLY A 211 -5.86 1.99 -19.56
CA GLY A 211 -6.95 2.34 -18.65
C GLY A 211 -6.82 3.74 -18.03
N GLN A 212 -6.88 3.83 -16.71
CA GLN A 212 -6.74 5.10 -15.97
C GLN A 212 -5.31 5.68 -16.03
N ALA A 213 -4.30 4.85 -16.27
CA ALA A 213 -2.92 5.29 -16.42
C ALA A 213 -2.66 6.02 -17.75
N GLY A 214 -3.55 5.82 -18.74
CA GLY A 214 -3.39 6.36 -20.09
C GLY A 214 -2.40 5.56 -20.93
N MET A 215 -2.06 6.08 -22.11
CA MET A 215 -1.21 5.41 -23.11
C MET A 215 0.25 5.86 -23.05
N MET A 216 0.64 6.63 -22.05
CA MET A 216 2.02 7.04 -21.86
C MET A 216 2.80 5.97 -21.08
N PRO A 217 4.08 5.72 -21.45
CA PRO A 217 4.95 4.87 -20.65
C PRO A 217 5.15 5.46 -19.27
N ARG A 218 5.15 4.61 -18.25
CA ARG A 218 5.30 5.01 -16.85
C ARG A 218 6.34 4.15 -16.16
N HIS A 219 6.94 4.70 -15.11
CA HIS A 219 7.78 3.91 -14.22
C HIS A 219 6.98 2.75 -13.63
N PRO A 220 7.46 1.49 -13.73
CA PRO A 220 6.86 0.36 -13.00
C PRO A 220 7.24 0.43 -11.52
N SER A 221 6.77 1.48 -10.83
CA SER A 221 7.12 1.78 -9.42
C SER A 221 6.79 0.61 -8.49
N GLN A 222 5.76 -0.18 -8.80
CA GLN A 222 5.42 -1.40 -8.08
C GLN A 222 6.60 -2.39 -8.03
N LEU A 223 7.33 -2.54 -9.15
CA LEU A 223 8.50 -3.43 -9.20
C LEU A 223 9.69 -2.85 -8.44
N TYR A 224 9.87 -1.52 -8.45
CA TYR A 224 10.91 -0.88 -7.63
C TYR A 224 10.62 -1.09 -6.14
N GLU A 225 9.35 -0.92 -5.72
CA GLU A 225 8.89 -1.19 -4.37
C GLU A 225 9.07 -2.69 -4.02
N ALA A 226 8.73 -3.61 -4.92
CA ALA A 226 8.94 -5.05 -4.72
C ALA A 226 10.41 -5.39 -4.47
N VAL A 227 11.33 -4.79 -5.23
CA VAL A 227 12.76 -5.03 -5.06
C VAL A 227 13.27 -4.37 -3.78
N LEU A 228 13.05 -3.09 -3.57
CA LEU A 228 13.63 -2.34 -2.45
C LEU A 228 12.95 -2.68 -1.12
N GLU A 229 11.62 -2.54 -1.05
CA GLU A 229 10.83 -2.76 0.16
C GLU A 229 10.64 -4.26 0.46
N GLY A 230 10.57 -5.10 -0.59
CA GLY A 230 10.43 -6.55 -0.48
C GLY A 230 11.77 -7.25 -0.37
N ILE A 231 12.50 -7.40 -1.49
CA ILE A 231 13.69 -8.27 -1.56
C ILE A 231 14.84 -7.72 -0.71
N VAL A 232 15.22 -6.45 -0.89
CA VAL A 232 16.41 -5.88 -0.23
C VAL A 232 16.23 -5.86 1.29
N ILE A 233 15.09 -5.35 1.79
CA ILE A 233 14.82 -5.35 3.24
C ILE A 233 14.80 -6.78 3.78
N PHE A 234 14.12 -7.71 3.09
CA PHE A 234 14.10 -9.11 3.49
C PHE A 234 15.51 -9.69 3.64
N LEU A 235 16.36 -9.55 2.62
CA LEU A 235 17.71 -10.10 2.63
C LEU A 235 18.56 -9.52 3.77
N VAL A 236 18.48 -8.21 4.02
CA VAL A 236 19.21 -7.57 5.12
C VAL A 236 18.72 -8.09 6.47
N LEU A 237 17.41 -8.07 6.73
CA LEU A 237 16.86 -8.52 8.00
C LEU A 237 17.07 -10.01 8.21
N PHE A 238 16.89 -10.82 7.17
CA PHE A 238 17.15 -12.25 7.25
C PHE A 238 18.62 -12.56 7.55
N ALA A 239 19.55 -11.91 6.87
CA ALA A 239 20.98 -12.07 7.13
C ALA A 239 21.36 -11.65 8.57
N LEU A 240 20.81 -10.53 9.05
CA LEU A 240 21.00 -10.08 10.43
C LEU A 240 20.43 -11.08 11.45
N SER A 241 19.29 -11.73 11.14
CA SER A 241 18.63 -12.70 12.01
C SER A 241 19.42 -14.00 12.18
N ARG A 242 20.37 -14.27 11.25
CA ARG A 242 21.21 -15.49 11.27
C ARG A 242 22.30 -15.43 12.31
N LYS A 243 22.70 -14.25 12.83
CA LYS A 243 23.73 -14.10 13.86
C LYS A 243 23.32 -14.72 15.20
N ARG A 244 24.31 -15.30 15.89
CA ARG A 244 24.16 -15.83 17.25
C ARG A 244 25.19 -15.18 18.17
N PRO A 245 24.79 -14.71 19.35
CA PRO A 245 23.42 -14.62 19.88
C PRO A 245 22.56 -13.67 19.03
N PRO A 246 21.21 -13.78 19.10
CA PRO A 246 20.32 -12.87 18.43
C PRO A 246 20.56 -11.42 18.87
N ARG A 247 20.27 -10.46 17.98
CA ARG A 247 20.31 -9.03 18.30
C ARG A 247 19.29 -8.68 19.38
N ALA A 248 19.50 -7.56 20.06
CA ALA A 248 18.56 -7.07 21.06
C ALA A 248 17.15 -6.81 20.48
N ARG A 249 16.14 -6.93 21.36
CA ARG A 249 14.74 -6.68 21.02
C ARG A 249 14.54 -5.26 20.49
N GLY A 250 13.83 -5.10 19.37
CA GLY A 250 13.61 -3.84 18.68
C GLY A 250 14.61 -3.56 17.56
N THR A 251 15.70 -4.35 17.45
CA THR A 251 16.72 -4.13 16.40
C THR A 251 16.12 -4.27 15.00
N PHE A 252 15.33 -5.33 14.75
CA PHE A 252 14.78 -5.60 13.44
C PHE A 252 13.66 -4.63 13.08
N LEU A 253 12.84 -4.26 14.05
CA LEU A 253 11.84 -3.21 13.90
C LEU A 253 12.50 -1.88 13.54
N GLY A 254 13.54 -1.46 14.29
CA GLY A 254 14.26 -0.22 14.01
C GLY A 254 14.87 -0.20 12.60
N VAL A 255 15.58 -1.28 12.21
CA VAL A 255 16.20 -1.41 10.89
C VAL A 255 15.13 -1.42 9.78
N PHE A 256 14.02 -2.15 9.97
CA PHE A 256 12.91 -2.19 9.03
C PHE A 256 12.33 -0.80 8.78
N LEU A 257 11.99 -0.07 9.84
CA LEU A 257 11.38 1.26 9.74
C LEU A 257 12.30 2.27 9.04
N ILE A 258 13.62 2.21 9.33
CA ILE A 258 14.60 3.08 8.67
C ILE A 258 14.70 2.74 7.19
N MET A 259 14.91 1.47 6.84
CA MET A 259 15.07 1.06 5.45
C MET A 259 13.80 1.31 4.64
N TYR A 260 12.65 0.91 5.17
CA TYR A 260 11.35 1.13 4.52
C TYR A 260 11.09 2.62 4.31
N GLY A 261 11.27 3.44 5.35
CA GLY A 261 11.08 4.88 5.24
C GLY A 261 12.02 5.53 4.22
N CYS A 262 13.30 5.14 4.18
CA CYS A 262 14.26 5.64 3.18
C CYS A 262 13.89 5.22 1.77
N PHE A 263 13.54 3.95 1.53
CA PHE A 263 13.18 3.45 0.21
C PHE A 263 11.86 4.06 -0.25
N ARG A 264 10.87 4.13 0.63
CA ARG A 264 9.60 4.77 0.32
C ARG A 264 9.77 6.25 -0.04
N PHE A 265 10.58 6.97 0.72
CA PHE A 265 10.92 8.38 0.41
C PHE A 265 11.57 8.51 -0.98
N ALA A 266 12.52 7.62 -1.31
CA ALA A 266 13.20 7.64 -2.60
C ALA A 266 12.29 7.29 -3.78
N ILE A 267 11.42 6.27 -3.61
CA ILE A 267 10.50 5.82 -4.67
C ILE A 267 9.46 6.90 -4.99
N GLU A 268 9.06 7.73 -4.03
CA GLU A 268 8.10 8.82 -4.26
C GLU A 268 8.54 9.82 -5.35
N PHE A 269 9.82 9.93 -5.65
CA PHE A 269 10.30 10.79 -6.75
C PHE A 269 9.93 10.25 -8.15
N VAL A 270 9.66 8.97 -8.26
CA VAL A 270 9.28 8.30 -9.52
C VAL A 270 7.86 7.75 -9.50
N ARG A 271 7.14 7.96 -8.41
CA ARG A 271 5.75 7.56 -8.25
C ARG A 271 4.80 8.67 -8.69
N GLU A 272 3.65 8.30 -9.24
CA GLU A 272 2.55 9.25 -9.42
C GLU A 272 1.98 9.63 -8.05
N PRO A 273 1.89 10.91 -7.70
CA PRO A 273 1.26 11.34 -6.45
C PRO A 273 -0.20 10.92 -6.39
N ASP A 274 -0.70 10.65 -5.20
CA ASP A 274 -2.11 10.33 -4.99
C ASP A 274 -3.01 11.44 -5.56
N VAL A 275 -3.93 11.08 -6.44
CA VAL A 275 -4.79 12.02 -7.21
C VAL A 275 -5.55 12.99 -6.29
N GLN A 276 -5.86 12.56 -5.06
CA GLN A 276 -6.61 13.35 -4.09
C GLN A 276 -5.77 14.46 -3.42
N LEU A 277 -4.47 14.26 -3.27
CA LEU A 277 -3.57 15.13 -2.50
C LEU A 277 -2.56 15.87 -3.39
N GLY A 278 -2.14 15.27 -4.50
CA GLY A 278 -1.12 15.83 -5.38
C GLY A 278 0.20 16.09 -4.67
N TYR A 279 0.90 17.14 -5.10
CA TYR A 279 2.09 17.64 -4.41
C TYR A 279 1.68 18.61 -3.31
N LEU A 280 2.18 18.42 -2.10
CA LEU A 280 1.85 19.24 -0.93
C LEU A 280 2.60 20.59 -0.95
N TRP A 281 3.85 20.59 -1.41
CA TRP A 281 4.69 21.79 -1.43
C TRP A 281 5.77 21.73 -2.51
N GLY A 282 6.05 22.88 -3.12
CA GLY A 282 7.17 23.06 -4.07
C GLY A 282 7.10 22.21 -5.35
N GLY A 283 5.99 21.52 -5.62
CA GLY A 283 5.84 20.67 -6.80
C GLY A 283 6.64 19.36 -6.75
N TRP A 284 7.20 18.99 -5.58
CA TRP A 284 7.98 17.76 -5.41
C TRP A 284 7.67 16.97 -4.13
N LEU A 285 7.19 17.64 -3.07
CA LEU A 285 6.91 16.98 -1.79
C LEU A 285 5.56 16.27 -1.84
N THR A 286 5.55 14.96 -1.62
CA THR A 286 4.34 14.14 -1.58
C THR A 286 3.98 13.76 -0.14
N MET A 287 2.72 13.31 0.06
CA MET A 287 2.29 12.78 1.36
C MET A 287 3.11 11.53 1.76
N GLY A 288 3.51 10.70 0.78
CA GLY A 288 4.35 9.54 1.03
C GLY A 288 5.71 9.92 1.62
N GLN A 289 6.34 11.00 1.16
CA GLN A 289 7.60 11.52 1.73
C GLN A 289 7.40 12.08 3.15
N VAL A 290 6.32 12.83 3.36
CA VAL A 290 5.98 13.38 4.69
C VAL A 290 5.77 12.26 5.72
N LEU A 291 5.06 11.21 5.34
CA LEU A 291 4.81 10.05 6.23
C LEU A 291 6.05 9.16 6.42
N SER A 292 6.96 9.13 5.46
CA SER A 292 8.21 8.37 5.56
C SER A 292 9.18 8.96 6.58
N THR A 293 9.21 10.28 6.72
CA THR A 293 10.12 10.97 7.65
C THR A 293 9.92 10.57 9.11
N PRO A 294 8.70 10.59 9.69
CA PRO A 294 8.50 10.12 11.06
C PRO A 294 8.79 8.62 11.23
N LEU A 295 8.57 7.78 10.20
CA LEU A 295 8.93 6.37 10.26
C LEU A 295 10.44 6.19 10.45
N ILE A 296 11.25 6.95 9.70
CA ILE A 296 12.71 6.93 9.85
C ILE A 296 13.11 7.38 11.27
N ALA A 297 12.52 8.48 11.76
CA ALA A 297 12.83 9.01 13.09
C ALA A 297 12.46 8.00 14.21
N VAL A 298 11.29 7.39 14.15
CA VAL A 298 10.86 6.33 15.07
C VAL A 298 11.78 5.12 14.95
N GLY A 299 12.15 4.71 13.74
CA GLY A 299 13.07 3.61 13.50
C GLY A 299 14.44 3.84 14.15
N ILE A 300 15.00 5.05 14.02
CA ILE A 300 16.25 5.44 14.69
C ILE A 300 16.07 5.36 16.21
N GLY A 301 14.99 5.93 16.75
CA GLY A 301 14.72 5.88 18.20
C GLY A 301 14.62 4.46 18.75
N VAL A 302 13.89 3.57 18.05
CA VAL A 302 13.77 2.15 18.44
C VAL A 302 15.10 1.43 18.34
N LEU A 303 15.91 1.69 17.32
CA LEU A 303 17.22 1.08 17.16
C LEU A 303 18.18 1.54 18.26
N LEU A 304 18.21 2.83 18.60
CA LEU A 304 19.00 3.37 19.70
C LEU A 304 18.55 2.76 21.03
N TYR A 305 17.25 2.66 21.29
CA TYR A 305 16.73 1.96 22.47
C TYR A 305 17.23 0.52 22.52
N ALA A 306 17.17 -0.24 21.42
CA ALA A 306 17.64 -1.61 21.36
C ALA A 306 19.14 -1.73 21.70
N LEU A 307 19.96 -0.82 21.17
CA LEU A 307 21.41 -0.78 21.41
C LEU A 307 21.77 -0.44 22.87
N ILE A 308 20.97 0.40 23.52
CA ILE A 308 21.18 0.81 24.92
C ILE A 308 20.62 -0.26 25.88
N ALA A 309 19.36 -0.69 25.68
CA ALA A 309 18.68 -1.60 26.58
C ALA A 309 19.23 -3.03 26.53
N LYS A 310 19.77 -3.45 25.39
CA LYS A 310 20.43 -4.77 25.16
C LYS A 310 19.61 -5.98 25.64
N LYS A 311 18.26 -5.86 25.66
CA LYS A 311 17.38 -6.94 26.10
C LYS A 311 17.44 -8.11 25.12
N SER A 312 17.75 -9.32 25.61
CA SER A 312 17.91 -10.52 24.78
C SER A 312 16.58 -11.00 24.19
N GLN A 313 16.63 -11.57 22.98
CA GLN A 313 15.53 -12.34 22.36
C GLN A 313 15.46 -13.78 22.90
N GLN A 314 16.55 -14.31 23.45
CA GLN A 314 16.65 -15.71 23.90
C GLN A 314 15.97 -15.95 25.23
N GLY A 315 15.54 -17.22 25.42
CA GLY A 315 15.03 -17.68 26.73
C GLY A 315 13.66 -17.14 27.10
N LEU A 316 12.85 -16.77 26.10
CA LEU A 316 11.46 -16.40 26.32
C LEU A 316 10.59 -17.66 26.49
N PRO A 317 9.63 -17.63 27.44
CA PRO A 317 8.73 -18.76 27.72
C PRO A 317 7.98 -19.23 26.51
#